data_b7c87f988fc52b0c6c32c911e1b891bc
#
_entry.id   b7c87f988fc52b0c6c32c911e1b891bc
#
_cell.length_a   1.000
_cell.length_b   1.000
_cell.length_c   1.000
_cell.angle_alpha   90.00
_cell.angle_beta   90.00
_cell.angle_gamma   90.00
#
_symmetry.space_group_name_H-M   'P 1'
#
loop_
_entity.id
_entity.type
_entity.pdbx_description
1 polymer ?
#
loop_
_entity_poly.entity_id
_entity_poly.type
_entity_poly.pdbx_seq_one_letter_code
_entity_poly.pdbx_strand_id
1 'polypeptide(L)'
;MPANPFSLEGKTAIVTGGSRGIGYGIARAFIEAGARVVITARNEVQLNEAAASLGPNCIARRCDNADPADIAAMVESAWALAPIDILVNNAGISPYYKKSEHVTVDEWDAVVDVNLRGTYFCSVEVARRQQEAGIAGSIINVTSMTGVIPVVRQGVYAATKAGVHQFTKVMALEWAEKGTRVNAIAPGWVDTDLVGGLFASRHGEGLRADIPLGRLATPGDVAGAAVWLASDAASYVTGSVVVIDGGRQLV
;
A
#
# COMPACT_ATOMS: atom_id res chain seq x y z
N MET A 1 -8.12 -16.14 -27.92
CA MET A 1 -8.72 -16.27 -26.57
C MET A 1 -8.98 -14.86 -26.09
N PRO A 2 -10.03 -14.56 -25.32
CA PRO A 2 -10.16 -13.25 -24.71
C PRO A 2 -8.92 -12.98 -23.87
N ALA A 3 -8.38 -11.74 -23.94
CA ALA A 3 -7.24 -11.35 -23.13
C ALA A 3 -7.56 -11.57 -21.64
N ASN A 4 -6.58 -12.04 -20.85
CA ASN A 4 -6.77 -12.21 -19.42
C ASN A 4 -7.00 -10.83 -18.78
N PRO A 5 -8.20 -10.53 -18.22
CA PRO A 5 -8.51 -9.20 -17.70
C PRO A 5 -7.70 -8.84 -16.43
N PHE A 6 -7.02 -9.80 -15.82
CA PHE A 6 -6.11 -9.61 -14.68
C PHE A 6 -4.65 -9.44 -15.09
N SER A 7 -4.33 -9.47 -16.39
CA SER A 7 -2.97 -9.26 -16.88
C SER A 7 -2.49 -7.83 -16.60
N LEU A 8 -1.23 -7.72 -16.17
CA LEU A 8 -0.51 -6.46 -16.05
C LEU A 8 0.65 -6.37 -17.06
N GLU A 9 0.58 -7.15 -18.13
CA GLU A 9 1.59 -7.18 -19.19
C GLU A 9 1.74 -5.78 -19.83
N GLY A 10 2.98 -5.32 -19.97
CA GLY A 10 3.30 -3.98 -20.48
C GLY A 10 3.08 -2.83 -19.49
N LYS A 11 2.55 -3.08 -18.28
CA LYS A 11 2.35 -2.08 -17.25
C LYS A 11 3.61 -1.87 -16.42
N THR A 12 3.83 -0.62 -15.97
CA THR A 12 4.86 -0.29 -14.99
C THR A 12 4.22 0.19 -13.70
N ALA A 13 4.67 -0.40 -12.57
CA ALA A 13 4.15 -0.10 -11.25
C ALA A 13 5.21 0.45 -10.30
N ILE A 14 4.85 1.39 -9.43
CA ILE A 14 5.61 1.73 -8.21
C ILE A 14 4.93 1.05 -7.02
N VAL A 15 5.72 0.39 -6.16
CA VAL A 15 5.26 -0.16 -4.88
C VAL A 15 6.11 0.42 -3.75
N THR A 16 5.54 1.32 -2.95
CA THR A 16 6.26 1.89 -1.81
C THR A 16 6.30 0.91 -0.63
N GLY A 17 7.43 0.87 0.11
CA GLY A 17 7.62 -0.12 1.16
C GLY A 17 7.69 -1.56 0.62
N GLY A 18 8.26 -1.75 -0.59
CA GLY A 18 8.27 -3.02 -1.32
C GLY A 18 9.37 -4.00 -0.91
N SER A 19 10.22 -3.67 0.06
CA SER A 19 11.35 -4.54 0.45
C SER A 19 10.95 -5.74 1.30
N ARG A 20 9.76 -5.77 1.90
CA ARG A 20 9.26 -6.86 2.76
C ARG A 20 7.73 -6.84 2.92
N GLY A 21 7.19 -7.86 3.59
CA GLY A 21 5.80 -7.95 4.00
C GLY A 21 4.81 -7.83 2.85
N ILE A 22 3.74 -7.04 3.05
CA ILE A 22 2.66 -6.85 2.08
C ILE A 22 3.19 -6.26 0.78
N GLY A 23 4.04 -5.23 0.84
CA GLY A 23 4.58 -4.58 -0.36
C GLY A 23 5.42 -5.51 -1.22
N TYR A 24 6.24 -6.36 -0.61
CA TYR A 24 7.00 -7.40 -1.32
C TYR A 24 6.05 -8.42 -1.98
N GLY A 25 5.01 -8.87 -1.25
CA GLY A 25 4.00 -9.79 -1.79
C GLY A 25 3.24 -9.20 -2.99
N ILE A 26 2.89 -7.92 -2.94
CA ILE A 26 2.24 -7.21 -4.05
C ILE A 26 3.21 -7.08 -5.24
N ALA A 27 4.46 -6.67 -5.00
CA ALA A 27 5.47 -6.55 -6.06
C ALA A 27 5.68 -7.87 -6.79
N ARG A 28 5.79 -8.98 -6.04
CA ARG A 28 5.88 -10.33 -6.60
C ARG A 28 4.67 -10.68 -7.48
N ALA A 29 3.46 -10.48 -6.96
CA ALA A 29 2.24 -10.81 -7.71
C ALA A 29 2.07 -9.94 -8.97
N PHE A 30 2.51 -8.68 -8.94
CA PHE A 30 2.51 -7.81 -10.12
C PHE A 30 3.49 -8.30 -11.19
N ILE A 31 4.70 -8.73 -10.80
CA ILE A 31 5.67 -9.32 -11.72
C ILE A 31 5.14 -10.63 -12.32
N GLU A 32 4.54 -11.49 -11.50
CA GLU A 32 3.89 -12.73 -11.95
C GLU A 32 2.72 -12.46 -12.92
N ALA A 33 2.04 -11.31 -12.77
CA ALA A 33 1.00 -10.85 -13.69
C ALA A 33 1.53 -10.14 -14.96
N GLY A 34 2.86 -9.98 -15.10
CA GLY A 34 3.52 -9.44 -16.28
C GLY A 34 3.99 -7.99 -16.17
N ALA A 35 3.85 -7.33 -15.01
CA ALA A 35 4.30 -5.95 -14.83
C ALA A 35 5.81 -5.82 -14.65
N ARG A 36 6.34 -4.63 -14.99
CA ARG A 36 7.62 -4.14 -14.46
C ARG A 36 7.34 -3.39 -13.17
N VAL A 37 8.13 -3.62 -12.12
CA VAL A 37 7.88 -3.04 -10.80
C VAL A 37 9.09 -2.28 -10.29
N VAL A 38 8.87 -1.04 -9.86
CA VAL A 38 9.81 -0.27 -9.06
C VAL A 38 9.41 -0.41 -7.60
N ILE A 39 10.25 -1.02 -6.77
CA ILE A 39 10.04 -1.08 -5.33
C ILE A 39 10.83 0.00 -4.62
N THR A 40 10.27 0.57 -3.53
CA THR A 40 10.96 1.58 -2.76
C THR A 40 11.02 1.25 -1.27
N ALA A 41 12.10 1.65 -0.61
CA ALA A 41 12.26 1.62 0.85
C ALA A 41 13.44 2.52 1.27
N ARG A 42 13.58 2.76 2.59
CA ARG A 42 14.68 3.57 3.15
C ARG A 42 15.99 2.78 3.25
N ASN A 43 15.91 1.50 3.59
CA ASN A 43 17.08 0.63 3.74
C ASN A 43 17.49 0.06 2.38
N GLU A 44 18.58 0.59 1.82
CA GLU A 44 19.08 0.22 0.49
C GLU A 44 19.54 -1.25 0.42
N VAL A 45 20.12 -1.79 1.47
CA VAL A 45 20.61 -3.19 1.47
C VAL A 45 19.43 -4.14 1.32
N GLN A 46 18.44 -4.03 2.21
CA GLN A 46 17.22 -4.87 2.15
C GLN A 46 16.45 -4.65 0.84
N LEU A 47 16.44 -3.42 0.33
CA LEU A 47 15.74 -3.07 -0.90
C LEU A 47 16.39 -3.75 -2.12
N ASN A 48 17.71 -3.72 -2.21
CA ASN A 48 18.46 -4.34 -3.29
C ASN A 48 18.37 -5.88 -3.24
N GLU A 49 18.43 -6.48 -2.04
CA GLU A 49 18.21 -7.91 -1.84
C GLU A 49 16.80 -8.34 -2.29
N ALA A 50 15.77 -7.55 -1.91
CA ALA A 50 14.41 -7.80 -2.33
C ALA A 50 14.26 -7.71 -3.86
N ALA A 51 14.82 -6.68 -4.49
CA ALA A 51 14.77 -6.52 -5.95
C ALA A 51 15.48 -7.67 -6.66
N ALA A 52 16.65 -8.09 -6.18
CA ALA A 52 17.37 -9.23 -6.74
C ALA A 52 16.56 -10.53 -6.64
N SER A 53 15.88 -10.77 -5.50
CA SER A 53 15.04 -11.96 -5.30
C SER A 53 13.77 -11.97 -6.17
N LEU A 54 13.24 -10.78 -6.53
CA LEU A 54 12.08 -10.62 -7.41
C LEU A 54 12.42 -10.73 -8.90
N GLY A 55 13.72 -10.67 -9.24
CA GLY A 55 14.19 -10.89 -10.60
C GLY A 55 14.26 -9.65 -11.48
N PRO A 56 14.51 -9.82 -12.79
CA PRO A 56 14.91 -8.74 -13.70
C PRO A 56 13.82 -7.69 -13.95
N ASN A 57 12.56 -8.01 -13.68
CA ASN A 57 11.45 -7.08 -13.83
C ASN A 57 11.24 -6.19 -12.60
N CYS A 58 12.11 -6.31 -11.58
CA CYS A 58 12.10 -5.50 -10.37
C CYS A 58 13.27 -4.53 -10.32
N ILE A 59 12.98 -3.27 -10.01
CA ILE A 59 13.99 -2.20 -9.91
C ILE A 59 13.88 -1.59 -8.51
N ALA A 60 15.01 -1.46 -7.83
CA ALA A 60 15.12 -0.78 -6.54
C ALA A 60 15.31 0.74 -6.70
N ARG A 61 14.59 1.54 -5.91
CA ARG A 61 14.79 2.99 -5.77
C ARG A 61 14.66 3.37 -4.29
N ARG A 62 15.74 3.90 -3.71
CA ARG A 62 15.65 4.41 -2.33
C ARG A 62 14.64 5.56 -2.27
N CYS A 63 13.81 5.57 -1.22
CA CYS A 63 12.91 6.67 -0.93
C CYS A 63 12.53 6.67 0.56
N ASP A 64 12.65 7.81 1.21
CA ASP A 64 12.00 8.06 2.50
C ASP A 64 10.60 8.64 2.25
N ASN A 65 9.58 7.85 2.54
CA ASN A 65 8.19 8.24 2.34
C ASN A 65 7.72 9.37 3.28
N ALA A 66 8.53 9.74 4.27
CA ALA A 66 8.27 10.90 5.12
C ALA A 66 8.72 12.23 4.49
N ASP A 67 9.59 12.18 3.48
CA ASP A 67 10.15 13.35 2.81
C ASP A 67 9.52 13.57 1.42
N PRO A 68 8.73 14.65 1.22
CA PRO A 68 8.15 14.97 -0.08
C PRO A 68 9.19 15.21 -1.20
N ALA A 69 10.40 15.69 -0.87
CA ALA A 69 11.45 15.89 -1.87
C ALA A 69 12.02 14.54 -2.34
N ASP A 70 12.22 13.58 -1.43
CA ASP A 70 12.62 12.21 -1.77
C ASP A 70 11.54 11.52 -2.63
N ILE A 71 10.25 11.73 -2.30
CA ILE A 71 9.13 11.22 -3.11
C ILE A 71 9.17 11.77 -4.53
N ALA A 72 9.31 13.07 -4.70
CA ALA A 72 9.35 13.71 -6.02
C ALA A 72 10.53 13.19 -6.86
N ALA A 73 11.74 13.10 -6.27
CA ALA A 73 12.93 12.56 -6.91
C ALA A 73 12.76 11.08 -7.29
N MET A 74 12.18 10.28 -6.42
CA MET A 74 11.89 8.86 -6.68
C MET A 74 10.92 8.71 -7.86
N VAL A 75 9.81 9.43 -7.87
CA VAL A 75 8.82 9.39 -8.95
C VAL A 75 9.47 9.85 -10.27
N GLU A 76 10.26 10.91 -10.26
CA GLU A 76 11.01 11.37 -11.45
C GLU A 76 11.93 10.28 -11.99
N SER A 77 12.73 9.66 -11.11
CA SER A 77 13.66 8.59 -11.51
C SER A 77 12.97 7.34 -12.02
N ALA A 78 11.80 7.00 -11.46
CA ALA A 78 10.99 5.88 -11.94
C ALA A 78 10.34 6.20 -13.30
N TRP A 79 9.82 7.40 -13.46
CA TRP A 79 9.20 7.87 -14.71
C TRP A 79 10.20 7.90 -15.87
N ALA A 80 11.47 8.24 -15.62
CA ALA A 80 12.54 8.22 -16.62
C ALA A 80 12.85 6.81 -17.17
N LEU A 81 12.47 5.74 -16.45
CA LEU A 81 12.60 4.35 -16.93
C LEU A 81 11.45 3.95 -17.86
N ALA A 82 10.25 4.32 -17.50
CA ALA A 82 9.02 4.11 -18.26
C ALA A 82 7.87 4.92 -17.64
N PRO A 83 6.84 5.28 -18.41
CA PRO A 83 5.60 5.82 -17.85
C PRO A 83 5.01 4.88 -16.79
N ILE A 84 4.49 5.47 -15.70
CA ILE A 84 3.97 4.71 -14.55
C ILE A 84 2.45 4.57 -14.71
N ASP A 85 1.98 3.34 -14.86
CA ASP A 85 0.55 3.02 -14.96
C ASP A 85 -0.08 2.83 -13.57
N ILE A 86 0.69 2.27 -12.62
CA ILE A 86 0.17 1.80 -11.34
C ILE A 86 1.03 2.37 -10.20
N LEU A 87 0.36 2.89 -9.16
CA LEU A 87 0.99 3.21 -7.88
C LEU A 87 0.35 2.39 -6.77
N VAL A 88 1.18 1.73 -5.96
CA VAL A 88 0.76 1.12 -4.70
C VAL A 88 1.43 1.88 -3.54
N ASN A 89 0.65 2.65 -2.82
CA ASN A 89 1.07 3.28 -1.57
C ASN A 89 0.95 2.26 -0.44
N ASN A 90 2.03 1.53 -0.18
CA ASN A 90 2.06 0.53 0.88
C ASN A 90 2.99 0.93 2.05
N ALA A 91 3.94 1.84 1.83
CA ALA A 91 4.82 2.31 2.90
C ALA A 91 4.01 2.78 4.13
N GLY A 92 4.36 2.27 5.30
CA GLY A 92 3.68 2.61 6.54
C GLY A 92 4.40 2.07 7.76
N ILE A 93 4.21 2.74 8.89
CA ILE A 93 4.77 2.37 10.19
C ILE A 93 3.70 2.36 11.27
N SER A 94 3.88 1.49 12.26
CA SER A 94 3.13 1.46 13.53
C SER A 94 4.12 1.11 14.65
N PRO A 95 4.99 2.05 15.04
CA PRO A 95 6.15 1.75 15.86
C PRO A 95 5.82 1.53 17.35
N TYR A 96 4.61 1.81 17.78
CA TYR A 96 4.20 1.70 19.17
C TYR A 96 2.73 1.30 19.34
N TYR A 97 2.44 0.72 20.52
CA TYR A 97 1.11 0.43 21.02
C TYR A 97 0.93 1.14 22.36
N LYS A 98 0.42 2.39 22.32
CA LYS A 98 0.28 3.26 23.51
C LYS A 98 -1.14 3.80 23.62
N LYS A 99 -1.60 4.04 24.86
CA LYS A 99 -2.79 4.86 25.09
C LYS A 99 -2.53 6.29 24.60
N SER A 100 -3.58 6.96 24.14
CA SER A 100 -3.48 8.27 23.47
C SER A 100 -2.80 9.33 24.34
N GLU A 101 -3.02 9.31 25.66
CA GLU A 101 -2.42 10.25 26.61
C GLU A 101 -0.89 10.09 26.81
N HIS A 102 -0.30 9.02 26.24
CA HIS A 102 1.15 8.75 26.33
C HIS A 102 1.89 8.91 25.01
N VAL A 103 1.20 9.29 23.93
CA VAL A 103 1.83 9.53 22.63
C VAL A 103 2.48 10.91 22.64
N THR A 104 3.76 10.98 22.27
CA THR A 104 4.48 12.25 22.12
C THR A 104 4.23 12.90 20.78
N VAL A 105 4.56 14.19 20.65
CA VAL A 105 4.46 14.91 19.36
C VAL A 105 5.35 14.27 18.30
N ASP A 106 6.59 13.94 18.63
CA ASP A 106 7.54 13.30 17.69
C ASP A 106 7.03 11.93 17.20
N GLU A 107 6.40 11.15 18.08
CA GLU A 107 5.79 9.87 17.71
C GLU A 107 4.57 10.08 16.80
N TRP A 108 3.76 11.10 17.08
CA TRP A 108 2.66 11.50 16.21
C TRP A 108 3.18 11.89 14.82
N ASP A 109 4.12 12.84 14.75
CA ASP A 109 4.68 13.36 13.51
C ASP A 109 5.29 12.24 12.66
N ALA A 110 6.08 11.35 13.25
CA ALA A 110 6.68 10.21 12.56
C ALA A 110 5.63 9.32 11.87
N VAL A 111 4.50 9.03 12.54
CA VAL A 111 3.44 8.19 11.95
C VAL A 111 2.65 8.95 10.89
N VAL A 112 2.32 10.21 11.12
CA VAL A 112 1.55 11.05 10.19
C VAL A 112 2.37 11.32 8.93
N ASP A 113 3.64 11.62 9.06
CA ASP A 113 4.52 11.93 7.94
C ASP A 113 4.65 10.76 6.97
N VAL A 114 4.85 9.55 7.47
CA VAL A 114 4.97 8.36 6.60
C VAL A 114 3.61 7.91 6.08
N ASN A 115 2.62 7.71 6.98
CA ASN A 115 1.40 6.98 6.64
C ASN A 115 0.36 7.84 5.92
N LEU A 116 0.30 9.15 6.23
CA LEU A 116 -0.72 10.06 5.69
C LEU A 116 -0.10 11.03 4.69
N ARG A 117 0.85 11.88 5.12
CA ARG A 117 1.48 12.89 4.27
C ARG A 117 2.20 12.27 3.08
N GLY A 118 3.06 11.26 3.32
CA GLY A 118 3.79 10.58 2.26
C GLY A 118 2.88 9.88 1.26
N THR A 119 1.85 9.18 1.73
CA THR A 119 0.85 8.55 0.86
C THR A 119 0.12 9.57 -0.02
N TYR A 120 -0.26 10.72 0.56
CA TYR A 120 -0.93 11.80 -0.17
C TYR A 120 -0.03 12.36 -1.28
N PHE A 121 1.17 12.80 -0.95
CA PHE A 121 2.07 13.43 -1.94
C PHE A 121 2.59 12.44 -2.98
N CYS A 122 2.83 11.18 -2.64
CA CYS A 122 3.17 10.17 -3.64
C CYS A 122 2.03 9.97 -4.66
N SER A 123 0.77 9.96 -4.19
CA SER A 123 -0.40 9.89 -5.07
C SER A 123 -0.48 11.11 -5.99
N VAL A 124 -0.28 12.31 -5.45
CA VAL A 124 -0.34 13.57 -6.22
C VAL A 124 0.77 13.61 -7.29
N GLU A 125 2.02 13.27 -6.93
CA GLU A 125 3.14 13.29 -7.88
C GLU A 125 2.94 12.31 -9.04
N VAL A 126 2.46 11.09 -8.78
CA VAL A 126 2.20 10.11 -9.84
C VAL A 126 1.00 10.52 -10.67
N ALA A 127 -0.12 10.92 -10.04
CA ALA A 127 -1.34 11.30 -10.77
C ALA A 127 -1.11 12.51 -11.69
N ARG A 128 -0.36 13.52 -11.23
CA ARG A 128 -0.02 14.69 -12.05
C ARG A 128 0.71 14.27 -13.34
N ARG A 129 1.72 13.42 -13.25
CA ARG A 129 2.46 12.92 -14.41
C ARG A 129 1.60 12.02 -15.31
N GLN A 130 0.73 11.18 -14.74
CA GLN A 130 -0.23 10.37 -15.50
C GLN A 130 -1.16 11.25 -16.32
N GLN A 131 -1.71 12.31 -15.72
CA GLN A 131 -2.62 13.24 -16.38
C GLN A 131 -1.90 14.05 -17.49
N GLU A 132 -0.69 14.55 -17.23
CA GLU A 132 0.14 15.24 -18.22
C GLU A 132 0.47 14.35 -19.44
N ALA A 133 0.65 13.04 -19.21
CA ALA A 133 0.95 12.06 -20.25
C ALA A 133 -0.29 11.41 -20.88
N GLY A 134 -1.50 11.73 -20.42
CA GLY A 134 -2.74 11.12 -20.90
C GLY A 134 -2.90 9.64 -20.55
N ILE A 135 -2.30 9.20 -19.43
CA ILE A 135 -2.35 7.82 -18.95
C ILE A 135 -3.53 7.64 -18.00
N ALA A 136 -4.40 6.67 -18.31
CA ALA A 136 -5.44 6.20 -17.41
C ALA A 136 -4.82 5.29 -16.34
N GLY A 137 -4.51 5.88 -15.16
CA GLY A 137 -3.74 5.21 -14.10
C GLY A 137 -4.59 4.42 -13.10
N SER A 138 -3.91 3.63 -12.26
CA SER A 138 -4.50 2.98 -11.09
C SER A 138 -3.65 3.25 -9.85
N ILE A 139 -4.24 3.91 -8.85
CA ILE A 139 -3.61 4.19 -7.55
C ILE A 139 -4.29 3.33 -6.49
N ILE A 140 -3.50 2.56 -5.74
CA ILE A 140 -3.95 1.63 -4.72
C ILE A 140 -3.31 2.00 -3.39
N ASN A 141 -4.13 2.38 -2.41
CA ASN A 141 -3.65 2.73 -1.08
C ASN A 141 -3.81 1.54 -0.13
N VAL A 142 -2.70 1.01 0.40
CA VAL A 142 -2.74 -0.02 1.44
C VAL A 142 -2.98 0.67 2.79
N THR A 143 -4.20 0.50 3.28
CA THR A 143 -4.68 1.08 4.53
C THR A 143 -4.66 0.06 5.68
N SER A 144 -5.74 -0.08 6.43
CA SER A 144 -5.93 -1.08 7.47
C SER A 144 -7.41 -1.18 7.85
N MET A 145 -7.84 -2.31 8.37
CA MET A 145 -9.12 -2.45 9.07
C MET A 145 -9.26 -1.43 10.21
N THR A 146 -8.14 -0.99 10.82
CA THR A 146 -8.17 0.02 11.89
C THR A 146 -8.60 1.41 11.44
N GLY A 147 -8.62 1.68 10.14
CA GLY A 147 -9.26 2.85 9.56
C GLY A 147 -10.79 2.74 9.47
N VAL A 148 -11.35 1.54 9.73
CA VAL A 148 -12.79 1.24 9.73
C VAL A 148 -13.29 1.00 11.15
N ILE A 149 -12.60 0.13 11.91
CA ILE A 149 -12.95 -0.20 13.29
C ILE A 149 -11.87 0.28 14.27
N PRO A 150 -12.24 0.69 15.50
CA PRO A 150 -11.28 1.13 16.49
C PRO A 150 -10.47 -0.05 17.05
N VAL A 151 -9.16 0.16 17.20
CA VAL A 151 -8.27 -0.76 17.93
C VAL A 151 -7.59 0.02 19.06
N VAL A 152 -7.73 -0.47 20.29
CA VAL A 152 -7.15 0.17 21.47
C VAL A 152 -5.64 0.33 21.31
N ARG A 153 -5.08 1.48 21.74
CA ARG A 153 -3.65 1.84 21.67
C ARG A 153 -3.09 2.08 20.26
N GLN A 154 -3.96 2.23 19.26
CA GLN A 154 -3.56 2.56 17.87
C GLN A 154 -4.17 3.88 17.39
N GLY A 155 -4.46 4.83 18.26
CA GLY A 155 -5.19 6.05 17.93
C GLY A 155 -4.60 6.81 16.72
N VAL A 156 -3.30 7.11 16.73
CA VAL A 156 -2.64 7.86 15.64
C VAL A 156 -2.60 7.04 14.34
N TYR A 157 -2.19 5.76 14.43
CA TYR A 157 -2.18 4.88 13.27
C TYR A 157 -3.56 4.76 12.64
N ALA A 158 -4.60 4.51 13.43
CA ALA A 158 -5.97 4.41 12.96
C ALA A 158 -6.45 5.71 12.30
N ALA A 159 -6.13 6.87 12.91
CA ALA A 159 -6.47 8.18 12.35
C ALA A 159 -5.81 8.39 10.98
N THR A 160 -4.51 8.01 10.81
CA THR A 160 -3.85 8.10 9.50
C THR A 160 -4.51 7.19 8.46
N LYS A 161 -4.87 5.96 8.83
CA LYS A 161 -5.50 5.01 7.90
C LYS A 161 -6.94 5.40 7.54
N ALA A 162 -7.69 5.98 8.46
CA ALA A 162 -9.01 6.58 8.18
C ALA A 162 -8.89 7.82 7.27
N GLY A 163 -7.86 8.67 7.49
CA GLY A 163 -7.56 9.80 6.60
C GLY A 163 -7.27 9.34 5.16
N VAL A 164 -6.49 8.26 5.00
CA VAL A 164 -6.22 7.65 3.69
C VAL A 164 -7.50 7.12 3.05
N HIS A 165 -8.44 6.51 3.79
CA HIS A 165 -9.74 6.11 3.25
C HIS A 165 -10.50 7.30 2.68
N GLN A 166 -10.50 8.44 3.39
CA GLN A 166 -11.26 9.60 2.95
C GLN A 166 -10.62 10.26 1.74
N PHE A 167 -9.31 10.51 1.72
CA PHE A 167 -8.71 11.11 0.54
C PHE A 167 -8.70 10.18 -0.69
N THR A 168 -8.70 8.86 -0.51
CA THR A 168 -8.92 7.89 -1.60
C THR A 168 -10.22 8.21 -2.35
N LYS A 169 -11.30 8.47 -1.63
CA LYS A 169 -12.59 8.81 -2.23
C LYS A 169 -12.57 10.17 -2.93
N VAL A 170 -11.94 11.17 -2.30
CA VAL A 170 -11.83 12.53 -2.89
C VAL A 170 -11.00 12.47 -4.17
N MET A 171 -9.82 11.87 -4.14
CA MET A 171 -8.95 11.73 -5.32
C MET A 171 -9.62 10.92 -6.43
N ALA A 172 -10.42 9.90 -6.07
CA ALA A 172 -11.19 9.13 -7.03
C ALA A 172 -12.20 10.00 -7.80
N LEU A 173 -12.86 10.93 -7.12
CA LEU A 173 -13.79 11.87 -7.75
C LEU A 173 -13.07 12.91 -8.61
N GLU A 174 -11.97 13.49 -8.10
CA GLU A 174 -11.22 14.55 -8.77
C GLU A 174 -10.51 14.07 -10.05
N TRP A 175 -10.06 12.80 -10.07
CA TRP A 175 -9.23 12.28 -11.15
C TRP A 175 -9.96 11.34 -12.11
N ALA A 176 -11.24 11.05 -11.86
CA ALA A 176 -12.05 10.16 -12.70
C ALA A 176 -12.14 10.62 -14.16
N GLU A 177 -12.34 11.93 -14.39
CA GLU A 177 -12.42 12.50 -15.75
C GLU A 177 -11.11 12.34 -16.54
N LYS A 178 -9.99 12.17 -15.85
CA LYS A 178 -8.67 11.90 -16.45
C LYS A 178 -8.37 10.41 -16.60
N GLY A 179 -9.33 9.55 -16.23
CA GLY A 179 -9.21 8.09 -16.30
C GLY A 179 -8.40 7.46 -15.18
N THR A 180 -7.88 8.22 -14.21
CA THR A 180 -7.16 7.65 -13.06
C THR A 180 -8.15 7.14 -12.02
N ARG A 181 -8.05 5.85 -11.70
CA ARG A 181 -8.81 5.19 -10.63
C ARG A 181 -8.02 5.21 -9.33
N VAL A 182 -8.69 5.49 -8.21
CA VAL A 182 -8.06 5.48 -6.88
C VAL A 182 -8.88 4.62 -5.95
N ASN A 183 -8.27 3.56 -5.41
CA ASN A 183 -8.92 2.62 -4.49
C ASN A 183 -8.03 2.34 -3.27
N ALA A 184 -8.61 1.74 -2.25
CA ALA A 184 -7.88 1.30 -1.06
C ALA A 184 -8.09 -0.20 -0.81
N ILE A 185 -7.07 -0.84 -0.25
CA ILE A 185 -7.13 -2.16 0.37
C ILE A 185 -6.96 -1.96 1.87
N ALA A 186 -7.86 -2.50 2.68
CA ALA A 186 -7.82 -2.44 4.13
C ALA A 186 -7.56 -3.83 4.72
N PRO A 187 -6.29 -4.26 4.87
CA PRO A 187 -5.96 -5.53 5.47
C PRO A 187 -6.31 -5.59 6.95
N GLY A 188 -6.63 -6.80 7.44
CA GLY A 188 -6.63 -7.15 8.84
C GLY A 188 -5.22 -7.46 9.35
N TRP A 189 -5.11 -8.51 10.16
CA TRP A 189 -3.84 -8.99 10.69
C TRP A 189 -3.12 -9.85 9.63
N VAL A 190 -2.01 -9.32 9.11
CA VAL A 190 -1.16 -10.00 8.10
C VAL A 190 0.15 -10.43 8.77
N ASP A 191 0.56 -11.68 8.58
CA ASP A 191 1.82 -12.23 9.10
C ASP A 191 3.03 -11.53 8.45
N THR A 192 3.55 -10.56 9.18
CA THR A 192 4.68 -9.69 8.77
C THR A 192 5.43 -9.24 10.02
N ASP A 193 6.66 -8.73 9.83
CA ASP A 193 7.46 -8.18 10.93
C ASP A 193 6.73 -7.07 11.71
N LEU A 194 5.83 -6.36 11.07
CA LEU A 194 5.06 -5.27 11.69
C LEU A 194 4.18 -5.76 12.85
N VAL A 195 3.65 -6.97 12.73
CA VAL A 195 2.72 -7.57 13.72
C VAL A 195 3.31 -8.75 14.48
N GLY A 196 4.46 -9.30 14.03
CA GLY A 196 5.07 -10.50 14.60
C GLY A 196 5.30 -10.41 16.11
N GLY A 197 5.80 -9.30 16.62
CA GLY A 197 6.00 -9.07 18.05
C GLY A 197 4.70 -9.06 18.87
N LEU A 198 3.59 -8.58 18.31
CA LEU A 198 2.28 -8.57 18.94
C LEU A 198 1.73 -9.99 19.06
N PHE A 199 1.81 -10.78 17.98
CA PHE A 199 1.29 -12.15 17.94
C PHE A 199 2.18 -13.17 18.65
N ALA A 200 3.45 -12.87 18.88
CA ALA A 200 4.34 -13.63 19.77
C ALA A 200 4.08 -13.36 21.25
N SER A 201 3.33 -12.31 21.59
CA SER A 201 3.00 -11.96 22.96
C SER A 201 1.87 -12.86 23.53
N ARG A 202 1.69 -12.83 24.85
CA ARG A 202 0.58 -13.49 25.56
C ARG A 202 -0.82 -13.10 25.08
N HIS A 203 -0.96 -12.01 24.33
CA HIS A 203 -2.24 -11.54 23.76
C HIS A 203 -2.49 -12.07 22.36
N GLY A 204 -1.48 -12.68 21.73
CA GLY A 204 -1.56 -13.11 20.33
C GLY A 204 -2.61 -14.18 20.05
N GLU A 205 -2.81 -15.13 20.99
CA GLU A 205 -3.84 -16.16 20.86
C GLU A 205 -5.24 -15.56 20.87
N GLY A 206 -5.51 -14.58 21.76
CA GLY A 206 -6.80 -13.89 21.81
C GLY A 206 -7.08 -13.10 20.52
N LEU A 207 -6.07 -12.37 20.00
CA LEU A 207 -6.20 -11.65 18.73
C LEU A 207 -6.46 -12.59 17.54
N ARG A 208 -5.89 -13.79 17.56
CA ARG A 208 -6.11 -14.80 16.52
C ARG A 208 -7.50 -15.40 16.60
N ALA A 209 -8.01 -15.65 17.82
CA ALA A 209 -9.35 -16.15 18.06
C ALA A 209 -10.44 -15.18 17.59
N ASP A 210 -10.14 -13.88 17.56
CA ASP A 210 -11.05 -12.84 17.06
C ASP A 210 -11.16 -12.80 15.51
N ILE A 211 -10.41 -13.63 14.78
CA ILE A 211 -10.48 -13.69 13.32
C ILE A 211 -11.40 -14.83 12.91
N PRO A 212 -12.56 -14.59 12.29
CA PRO A 212 -13.48 -15.67 11.90
C PRO A 212 -12.87 -16.75 11.00
N LEU A 213 -11.94 -16.40 10.09
CA LEU A 213 -11.20 -17.38 9.29
C LEU A 213 -10.11 -18.14 10.08
N GLY A 214 -9.90 -17.85 11.37
CA GLY A 214 -9.04 -18.60 12.29
C GLY A 214 -7.53 -18.47 12.06
N ARG A 215 -7.09 -17.63 11.15
CA ARG A 215 -5.66 -17.44 10.83
C ARG A 215 -5.30 -15.99 10.52
N LEU A 216 -4.02 -15.68 10.64
CA LEU A 216 -3.47 -14.48 10.04
C LEU A 216 -3.52 -14.58 8.51
N ALA A 217 -3.71 -13.44 7.86
CA ALA A 217 -3.51 -13.35 6.42
C ALA A 217 -2.00 -13.47 6.09
N THR A 218 -1.69 -13.99 4.93
CA THR A 218 -0.36 -13.89 4.31
C THR A 218 -0.29 -12.63 3.44
N PRO A 219 0.91 -12.12 3.08
CA PRO A 219 1.03 -11.09 2.05
C PRO A 219 0.34 -11.45 0.73
N GLY A 220 0.30 -12.75 0.37
CA GLY A 220 -0.40 -13.26 -0.82
C GLY A 220 -1.91 -13.08 -0.77
N ASP A 221 -2.54 -13.20 0.41
CA ASP A 221 -3.98 -12.97 0.58
C ASP A 221 -4.37 -11.51 0.21
N VAL A 222 -3.45 -10.57 0.41
CA VAL A 222 -3.65 -9.15 0.08
C VAL A 222 -3.31 -8.85 -1.38
N ALA A 223 -2.27 -9.50 -1.90
CA ALA A 223 -1.72 -9.22 -3.22
C ALA A 223 -2.72 -9.51 -4.36
N GLY A 224 -3.58 -10.52 -4.24
CA GLY A 224 -4.60 -10.83 -5.23
C GLY A 224 -5.57 -9.68 -5.49
N ALA A 225 -6.00 -8.98 -4.43
CA ALA A 225 -6.83 -7.80 -4.58
C ALA A 225 -6.07 -6.61 -5.20
N ALA A 226 -4.77 -6.47 -4.94
CA ALA A 226 -3.95 -5.45 -5.58
C ALA A 226 -3.83 -5.70 -7.09
N VAL A 227 -3.62 -6.96 -7.53
CA VAL A 227 -3.62 -7.32 -8.96
C VAL A 227 -4.97 -7.00 -9.61
N TRP A 228 -6.08 -7.37 -8.96
CA TRP A 228 -7.41 -7.03 -9.46
C TRP A 228 -7.60 -5.53 -9.63
N LEU A 229 -7.33 -4.73 -8.58
CA LEU A 229 -7.50 -3.28 -8.64
C LEU A 229 -6.57 -2.59 -9.64
N ALA A 230 -5.39 -3.16 -9.89
CA ALA A 230 -4.44 -2.66 -10.87
C ALA A 230 -4.86 -2.95 -12.33
N SER A 231 -5.61 -4.01 -12.56
CA SER A 231 -5.94 -4.56 -13.87
C SER A 231 -7.21 -3.97 -14.49
N ASP A 232 -7.48 -4.34 -15.75
CA ASP A 232 -8.68 -3.96 -16.48
C ASP A 232 -9.95 -4.62 -15.91
N ALA A 233 -9.82 -5.72 -15.15
CA ALA A 233 -10.92 -6.35 -14.41
C ALA A 233 -11.57 -5.41 -13.38
N ALA A 234 -10.88 -4.35 -12.98
CA ALA A 234 -11.37 -3.30 -12.08
C ALA A 234 -11.64 -1.96 -12.79
N SER A 235 -11.81 -1.94 -14.11
CA SER A 235 -11.98 -0.72 -14.92
C SER A 235 -13.15 0.17 -14.48
N TYR A 236 -14.16 -0.40 -13.81
CA TYR A 236 -15.32 0.35 -13.29
C TYR A 236 -15.31 0.49 -11.76
N VAL A 237 -14.13 0.32 -11.12
CA VAL A 237 -13.96 0.41 -9.67
C VAL A 237 -13.07 1.59 -9.32
N THR A 238 -13.64 2.61 -8.67
CA THR A 238 -12.90 3.76 -8.13
C THR A 238 -13.56 4.25 -6.83
N GLY A 239 -12.80 4.80 -5.90
CA GLY A 239 -13.26 5.28 -4.59
C GLY A 239 -13.60 4.18 -3.58
N SER A 240 -13.33 2.92 -3.90
CA SER A 240 -13.66 1.77 -3.06
C SER A 240 -12.60 1.50 -2.00
N VAL A 241 -13.05 0.99 -0.83
CA VAL A 241 -12.19 0.41 0.20
C VAL A 241 -12.51 -1.08 0.30
N VAL A 242 -11.58 -1.92 -0.15
CA VAL A 242 -11.71 -3.38 -0.14
C VAL A 242 -11.12 -3.93 1.15
N VAL A 243 -11.96 -4.42 2.05
CA VAL A 243 -11.51 -4.99 3.31
C VAL A 243 -11.08 -6.45 3.12
N ILE A 244 -9.91 -6.80 3.65
CA ILE A 244 -9.33 -8.16 3.60
C ILE A 244 -8.84 -8.50 5.01
N ASP A 245 -9.75 -8.88 5.90
CA ASP A 245 -9.49 -9.01 7.33
C ASP A 245 -9.91 -10.35 7.94
N GLY A 246 -10.32 -11.30 7.11
CA GLY A 246 -10.80 -12.60 7.55
C GLY A 246 -12.11 -12.54 8.36
N GLY A 247 -12.87 -11.47 8.18
CA GLY A 247 -14.14 -11.23 8.89
C GLY A 247 -13.98 -10.48 10.23
N ARG A 248 -12.77 -10.04 10.60
CA ARG A 248 -12.46 -9.43 11.90
C ARG A 248 -13.31 -8.20 12.22
N GLN A 249 -13.69 -7.41 11.23
CA GLN A 249 -14.52 -6.21 11.46
C GLN A 249 -16.00 -6.51 11.79
N LEU A 250 -16.42 -7.76 11.66
CA LEU A 250 -17.82 -8.17 11.85
C LEU A 250 -18.11 -8.69 13.27
N VAL A 251 -17.05 -8.82 14.11
CA VAL A 251 -17.11 -9.38 15.46
C VAL A 251 -16.47 -8.48 16.50
#